data_7fedd62bbda4c08a09aa1d2d972a7bfa
#
_entry.id   7fedd62bbda4c08a09aa1d2d972a7bfa
#
_cell.length_a   1.000
_cell.length_b   1.000
_cell.length_c   1.000
_cell.angle_alpha   90.00
_cell.angle_beta   90.00
_cell.angle_gamma   90.00
#
_symmetry.space_group_name_H-M   'P 1'
#
loop_
_entity.id
_entity.type
_entity.pdbx_description
1 polymer ?
#
loop_
_entity_poly.entity_id
_entity_poly.type
_entity_poly.pdbx_seq_one_letter_code
_entity_poly.pdbx_strand_id
1 'polypeptide(L)'
;MTMNLITGKAGVPHITSSDQGAMQAGLVGNGNYLLQGSDGKFPAVTMQSANKALVPVLNLVIEGRYARVTAAETVTIESGVTGRNRNDLICVKYTRDSNNIETIALAVLKGTATSGTAADPTVPSGSILNNSGTVWIPIARIPISGITAGTPVMLVKQLPPMSQLWDSVTQTLITCQYGKVTGVKAGNVVQILVEWKSAATASWDTGNFGVLPAGWRPLITTRWAYSGRDGSSQRDFTILPDGKFTYRNLGGSQNGEGFVTSASYITA
;
A
#
# COMPACT_ATOMS: atom_id res chain seq x y z
N MET A 1 9.01 -42.56 -0.92
CA MET A 1 8.58 -41.68 0.17
C MET A 1 8.39 -40.30 -0.41
N THR A 2 7.22 -39.70 -0.25
CA THR A 2 6.87 -38.39 -0.87
C THR A 2 7.03 -37.19 0.07
N MET A 3 7.37 -37.46 1.36
CA MET A 3 7.59 -36.41 2.37
C MET A 3 9.06 -36.34 2.75
N ASN A 4 9.64 -35.13 2.64
CA ASN A 4 11.04 -34.87 2.96
C ASN A 4 11.14 -33.75 4.00
N LEU A 5 12.09 -33.88 4.93
CA LEU A 5 12.45 -32.82 5.87
C LEU A 5 13.49 -31.90 5.22
N ILE A 6 13.03 -30.79 4.62
CA ILE A 6 13.88 -29.91 3.79
C ILE A 6 14.95 -29.17 4.62
N THR A 7 14.64 -28.72 5.82
CA THR A 7 15.59 -27.96 6.67
C THR A 7 16.39 -28.84 7.64
N GLY A 8 16.24 -30.18 7.55
CA GLY A 8 16.98 -31.11 8.36
C GLY A 8 18.44 -31.29 7.90
N LYS A 9 19.28 -31.94 8.72
CA LYS A 9 20.67 -32.29 8.36
C LYS A 9 20.68 -33.53 7.47
N ALA A 10 21.12 -33.41 6.22
CA ALA A 10 21.16 -34.51 5.27
C ALA A 10 22.57 -35.04 4.91
N GLY A 11 23.64 -34.43 5.44
CA GLY A 11 25.01 -34.83 5.15
C GLY A 11 25.57 -34.29 3.82
N VAL A 12 24.72 -33.81 2.91
CA VAL A 12 25.08 -33.18 1.63
C VAL A 12 24.20 -31.93 1.43
N PRO A 13 24.62 -30.97 0.60
CA PRO A 13 23.76 -29.86 0.23
C PRO A 13 22.47 -30.35 -0.42
N HIS A 14 21.32 -29.99 0.13
CA HIS A 14 20.01 -30.51 -0.33
C HIS A 14 18.90 -29.46 -0.36
N ILE A 15 19.15 -28.26 0.16
CA ILE A 15 18.20 -27.14 0.09
C ILE A 15 18.40 -26.43 -1.24
N THR A 16 17.37 -26.40 -2.07
CA THR A 16 17.39 -25.73 -3.37
C THR A 16 16.84 -24.30 -3.28
N SER A 17 17.08 -23.49 -4.32
CA SER A 17 16.47 -22.17 -4.44
C SER A 17 14.94 -22.26 -4.51
N SER A 18 14.39 -23.36 -5.06
CA SER A 18 12.95 -23.63 -5.09
C SER A 18 12.39 -23.90 -3.70
N ASP A 19 13.11 -24.67 -2.85
CA ASP A 19 12.67 -24.93 -1.48
C ASP A 19 12.61 -23.64 -0.65
N GLN A 20 13.67 -22.83 -0.73
CA GLN A 20 13.71 -21.53 -0.06
C GLN A 20 12.62 -20.59 -0.59
N GLY A 21 12.42 -20.55 -1.90
CA GLY A 21 11.39 -19.76 -2.53
C GLY A 21 9.97 -20.16 -2.11
N ALA A 22 9.69 -21.45 -2.05
CA ALA A 22 8.41 -21.97 -1.58
C ALA A 22 8.14 -21.60 -0.12
N MET A 23 9.16 -21.71 0.74
CA MET A 23 9.05 -21.30 2.14
C MET A 23 8.75 -19.80 2.27
N GLN A 24 9.50 -18.94 1.57
CA GLN A 24 9.30 -17.50 1.62
C GLN A 24 7.91 -17.11 1.04
N ALA A 25 7.52 -17.70 -0.08
CA ALA A 25 6.19 -17.47 -0.66
C ALA A 25 5.06 -17.91 0.30
N GLY A 26 5.26 -19.01 1.02
CA GLY A 26 4.33 -19.47 2.06
C GLY A 26 4.22 -18.52 3.26
N LEU A 27 5.30 -17.80 3.61
CA LEU A 27 5.32 -16.84 4.72
C LEU A 27 4.77 -15.46 4.34
N VAL A 28 5.11 -14.96 3.15
CA VAL A 28 4.80 -13.58 2.76
C VAL A 28 3.78 -13.47 1.61
N GLY A 29 3.43 -14.59 0.99
CA GLY A 29 2.55 -14.67 -0.18
C GLY A 29 3.32 -14.77 -1.50
N ASN A 30 2.61 -15.24 -2.56
CA ASN A 30 3.16 -15.53 -3.89
C ASN A 30 3.39 -14.28 -4.76
N GLY A 31 3.25 -13.09 -4.21
CA GLY A 31 3.38 -11.84 -4.94
C GLY A 31 4.81 -11.31 -5.05
N ASN A 32 4.89 -10.07 -5.53
CA ASN A 32 6.13 -9.31 -5.63
C ASN A 32 6.08 -8.17 -4.61
N TYR A 33 7.06 -8.11 -3.73
CA TYR A 33 7.06 -7.21 -2.58
C TYR A 33 8.36 -6.44 -2.46
N LEU A 34 8.25 -5.15 -2.10
CA LEU A 34 9.35 -4.30 -1.65
C LEU A 34 9.43 -4.38 -0.13
N LEU A 35 10.57 -4.80 0.38
CA LEU A 35 10.83 -4.83 1.82
C LEU A 35 11.31 -3.46 2.30
N GLN A 36 11.05 -3.17 3.56
CA GLN A 36 11.49 -1.96 4.23
C GLN A 36 13.02 -1.94 4.35
N GLY A 37 13.63 -0.77 4.18
CA GLY A 37 15.05 -0.56 4.43
C GLY A 37 15.40 -0.56 5.92
N SER A 38 16.70 -0.59 6.22
CA SER A 38 17.20 -0.51 7.61
C SER A 38 16.89 0.83 8.30
N ASP A 39 16.59 1.86 7.52
CA ASP A 39 16.16 3.19 7.99
C ASP A 39 14.65 3.25 8.29
N GLY A 40 13.94 2.14 8.22
CA GLY A 40 12.51 2.07 8.45
C GLY A 40 11.64 2.61 7.29
N LYS A 41 12.24 2.90 6.11
CA LYS A 41 11.51 3.45 4.97
C LYS A 41 11.47 2.47 3.81
N PHE A 42 10.52 2.72 2.90
CA PHE A 42 10.46 2.04 1.61
C PHE A 42 11.17 2.91 0.56
N PRO A 43 12.32 2.46 0.05
CA PRO A 43 13.05 3.23 -0.95
C PRO A 43 12.26 3.28 -2.28
N ALA A 44 12.41 4.39 -3.02
CA ALA A 44 11.69 4.61 -4.27
C ALA A 44 12.66 5.00 -5.39
N VAL A 45 12.30 4.64 -6.62
CA VAL A 45 12.98 5.08 -7.84
C VAL A 45 12.79 6.59 -8.00
N THR A 46 13.83 7.29 -8.41
CA THR A 46 13.81 8.74 -8.69
C THR A 46 14.41 9.03 -10.06
N MET A 47 14.09 10.18 -10.65
CA MET A 47 14.80 10.65 -11.85
C MET A 47 16.07 11.37 -11.43
N GLN A 48 17.22 10.91 -11.93
CA GLN A 48 18.50 11.58 -11.77
C GLN A 48 18.72 12.66 -12.83
N SER A 49 18.20 12.44 -14.04
CA SER A 49 18.21 13.39 -15.15
C SER A 49 17.00 13.13 -16.06
N ALA A 50 16.85 13.91 -17.13
CA ALA A 50 15.73 13.78 -18.07
C ALA A 50 15.55 12.39 -18.67
N ASN A 51 16.64 11.60 -18.75
CA ASN A 51 16.64 10.26 -19.37
C ASN A 51 17.37 9.19 -18.54
N LYS A 52 17.59 9.46 -17.24
CA LYS A 52 18.22 8.51 -16.32
C LYS A 52 17.39 8.41 -15.05
N ALA A 53 16.87 7.22 -14.78
CA ALA A 53 16.26 6.89 -13.52
C ALA A 53 17.30 6.26 -12.59
N LEU A 54 17.31 6.68 -11.33
CA LEU A 54 18.14 6.11 -10.27
C LEU A 54 17.30 5.11 -9.47
N VAL A 55 17.69 3.86 -9.51
CA VAL A 55 17.15 2.80 -8.68
C VAL A 55 18.04 2.69 -7.45
N PRO A 56 17.53 2.99 -6.24
CA PRO A 56 18.33 2.92 -5.02
C PRO A 56 18.57 1.47 -4.60
N VAL A 57 19.26 1.26 -3.50
CA VAL A 57 19.32 -0.05 -2.84
C VAL A 57 17.89 -0.51 -2.53
N LEU A 58 17.49 -1.65 -3.08
CA LEU A 58 16.17 -2.26 -2.88
C LEU A 58 16.33 -3.69 -2.36
N ASN A 59 15.48 -4.07 -1.44
CA ASN A 59 15.30 -5.46 -1.02
C ASN A 59 13.92 -5.90 -1.47
N LEU A 60 13.86 -6.98 -2.23
CA LEU A 60 12.63 -7.47 -2.85
C LEU A 60 12.42 -8.95 -2.53
N VAL A 61 11.18 -9.35 -2.38
CA VAL A 61 10.78 -10.75 -2.49
C VAL A 61 9.90 -10.86 -3.73
N ILE A 62 10.37 -11.60 -4.73
CA ILE A 62 9.71 -11.76 -6.03
C ILE A 62 9.33 -13.22 -6.20
N GLU A 63 8.05 -13.52 -6.05
CA GLU A 63 7.52 -14.90 -6.07
C GLU A 63 8.37 -15.85 -5.20
N GLY A 64 8.67 -15.42 -3.96
CA GLY A 64 9.46 -16.16 -2.99
C GLY A 64 10.99 -16.08 -3.18
N ARG A 65 11.52 -15.53 -4.27
CA ARG A 65 12.97 -15.31 -4.43
C ARG A 65 13.37 -13.98 -3.79
N TYR A 66 14.33 -14.01 -2.87
CA TYR A 66 14.93 -12.78 -2.36
C TYR A 66 15.87 -12.19 -3.42
N ALA A 67 15.60 -10.95 -3.79
CA ALA A 67 16.38 -10.21 -4.78
C ALA A 67 16.82 -8.87 -4.18
N ARG A 68 18.00 -8.37 -4.57
CA ARG A 68 18.53 -7.14 -4.02
C ARG A 68 19.26 -6.32 -5.08
N VAL A 69 18.97 -5.01 -5.12
CA VAL A 69 19.85 -4.01 -5.71
C VAL A 69 20.85 -3.62 -4.62
N THR A 70 22.12 -4.05 -4.74
CA THR A 70 23.13 -3.93 -3.68
C THR A 70 23.78 -2.55 -3.61
N ALA A 71 23.75 -1.80 -4.70
CA ALA A 71 24.19 -0.41 -4.80
C ALA A 71 23.23 0.35 -5.72
N ALA A 72 23.12 1.67 -5.53
CA ALA A 72 22.28 2.47 -6.41
C ALA A 72 22.74 2.34 -7.87
N GLU A 73 21.80 2.05 -8.78
CA GLU A 73 22.05 1.80 -10.18
C GLU A 73 21.24 2.74 -11.07
N THR A 74 21.84 3.25 -12.14
CA THR A 74 21.17 4.12 -13.09
C THR A 74 20.65 3.33 -14.27
N VAL A 75 19.36 3.50 -14.57
CA VAL A 75 18.70 2.90 -15.73
C VAL A 75 18.39 3.99 -16.76
N THR A 76 18.77 3.75 -18.01
CA THR A 76 18.50 4.69 -19.11
C THR A 76 17.05 4.59 -19.57
N ILE A 77 16.39 5.74 -19.62
CA ILE A 77 15.03 5.89 -20.18
C ILE A 77 15.16 6.64 -21.50
N GLU A 78 14.67 6.07 -22.58
CA GLU A 78 14.70 6.75 -23.87
C GLU A 78 13.83 8.02 -23.84
N SER A 79 14.31 9.08 -24.45
CA SER A 79 13.55 10.32 -24.61
C SER A 79 12.21 10.06 -25.30
N GLY A 80 11.18 10.79 -24.92
CA GLY A 80 9.89 10.73 -25.56
C GLY A 80 9.85 11.48 -26.88
N VAL A 81 8.66 11.65 -27.43
CA VAL A 81 8.38 12.34 -28.70
C VAL A 81 7.45 13.52 -28.43
N THR A 82 7.78 14.68 -28.97
CA THR A 82 6.94 15.90 -28.82
C THR A 82 5.48 15.60 -29.20
N GLY A 83 4.56 16.03 -28.35
CA GLY A 83 3.12 15.84 -28.52
C GLY A 83 2.61 14.40 -28.32
N ARG A 84 3.45 13.52 -27.74
CA ARG A 84 3.10 12.13 -27.42
C ARG A 84 3.33 11.84 -25.95
N ASN A 85 2.52 10.92 -25.41
CA ASN A 85 2.64 10.40 -24.04
C ASN A 85 2.97 8.91 -24.09
N ARG A 86 3.76 8.44 -23.12
CA ARG A 86 4.18 7.04 -23.00
C ARG A 86 4.44 6.71 -21.54
N ASN A 87 4.16 5.48 -21.14
CA ASN A 87 4.64 4.93 -19.85
C ASN A 87 5.72 3.89 -20.15
N ASP A 88 6.89 4.02 -19.54
CA ASP A 88 7.90 2.98 -19.51
C ASP A 88 7.91 2.30 -18.14
N LEU A 89 8.20 1.00 -18.08
CA LEU A 89 8.32 0.27 -16.83
C LEU A 89 9.77 -0.11 -16.57
N ILE A 90 10.28 0.23 -15.39
CA ILE A 90 11.50 -0.37 -14.86
C ILE A 90 11.09 -1.68 -14.22
N CYS A 91 11.72 -2.77 -14.65
CA CYS A 91 11.43 -4.12 -14.20
C CYS A 91 12.68 -4.79 -13.64
N VAL A 92 12.46 -5.70 -12.68
CA VAL A 92 13.40 -6.79 -12.45
C VAL A 92 13.10 -7.85 -13.52
N LYS A 93 14.07 -8.18 -14.33
CA LYS A 93 14.01 -9.26 -15.31
C LYS A 93 14.74 -10.47 -14.74
N TYR A 94 13.98 -11.50 -14.41
CA TYR A 94 14.50 -12.80 -14.01
C TYR A 94 14.71 -13.66 -15.25
N THR A 95 15.81 -14.41 -15.29
CA THR A 95 16.06 -15.42 -16.31
C THR A 95 16.60 -16.71 -15.67
N ARG A 96 16.20 -17.84 -16.26
CA ARG A 96 16.68 -19.17 -15.92
C ARG A 96 17.14 -19.85 -17.20
N ASP A 97 18.41 -20.24 -17.24
CA ASP A 97 18.98 -20.88 -18.41
C ASP A 97 18.71 -22.40 -18.46
N SER A 98 19.20 -23.05 -19.52
CA SER A 98 19.09 -24.50 -19.71
C SER A 98 19.80 -25.34 -18.63
N ASN A 99 20.74 -24.74 -17.91
CA ASN A 99 21.44 -25.37 -16.79
C ASN A 99 20.77 -25.08 -15.43
N ASN A 100 19.58 -24.48 -15.45
CA ASN A 100 18.83 -24.04 -14.27
C ASN A 100 19.54 -22.95 -13.46
N ILE A 101 20.48 -22.20 -14.05
CA ILE A 101 21.11 -21.06 -13.39
C ILE A 101 20.16 -19.88 -13.47
N GLU A 102 19.82 -19.34 -12.29
CA GLU A 102 18.90 -18.22 -12.12
C GLU A 102 19.69 -16.92 -12.03
N THR A 103 19.30 -15.90 -12.82
CA THR A 103 19.89 -14.56 -12.77
C THR A 103 18.84 -13.48 -12.79
N ILE A 104 19.17 -12.28 -12.32
CA ILE A 104 18.32 -11.10 -12.37
C ILE A 104 19.09 -9.88 -12.85
N ALA A 105 18.39 -8.97 -13.51
CA ALA A 105 18.91 -7.66 -13.92
C ALA A 105 17.80 -6.61 -13.93
N LEU A 106 18.16 -5.34 -13.81
CA LEU A 106 17.25 -4.25 -14.11
C LEU A 106 17.08 -4.12 -15.62
N ALA A 107 15.85 -3.94 -16.08
CA ALA A 107 15.54 -3.77 -17.49
C ALA A 107 14.37 -2.79 -17.65
N VAL A 108 14.32 -2.13 -18.82
CA VAL A 108 13.19 -1.24 -19.18
C VAL A 108 12.29 -1.93 -20.18
N LEU A 109 11.01 -1.96 -19.84
CA LEU A 109 9.96 -2.33 -20.78
C LEU A 109 9.35 -1.03 -21.32
N LYS A 110 9.70 -0.71 -22.57
CA LYS A 110 9.27 0.53 -23.22
C LYS A 110 7.81 0.45 -23.65
N GLY A 111 7.05 1.48 -23.34
CA GLY A 111 5.67 1.61 -23.75
C GLY A 111 5.51 2.15 -25.20
N THR A 112 4.28 2.22 -25.63
CA THR A 112 3.90 2.77 -26.94
C THR A 112 3.51 4.23 -26.82
N ALA A 113 4.11 5.07 -27.65
CA ALA A 113 3.80 6.50 -27.68
C ALA A 113 2.42 6.76 -28.29
N THR A 114 1.57 7.55 -27.60
CA THR A 114 0.21 7.91 -28.02
C THR A 114 -0.03 9.41 -27.92
N SER A 115 -0.99 9.94 -28.66
CA SER A 115 -1.45 11.33 -28.51
C SER A 115 -2.48 11.52 -27.39
N GLY A 116 -3.04 10.41 -26.86
CA GLY A 116 -3.98 10.39 -25.76
C GLY A 116 -3.32 10.02 -24.43
N THR A 117 -4.11 9.43 -23.53
CA THR A 117 -3.63 8.93 -22.24
C THR A 117 -2.71 7.72 -22.46
N ALA A 118 -1.50 7.77 -21.88
CA ALA A 118 -0.55 6.68 -21.95
C ALA A 118 -1.04 5.46 -21.14
N ALA A 119 -0.96 4.27 -21.73
CA ALA A 119 -1.12 3.01 -21.03
C ALA A 119 0.25 2.40 -20.70
N ASP A 120 0.28 1.55 -19.68
CA ASP A 120 1.46 0.74 -19.40
C ASP A 120 1.67 -0.28 -20.52
N PRO A 121 2.93 -0.60 -20.86
CA PRO A 121 3.22 -1.68 -21.79
C PRO A 121 2.75 -3.03 -21.23
N THR A 122 2.32 -3.92 -22.11
CA THR A 122 1.97 -5.29 -21.74
C THR A 122 3.20 -5.99 -21.19
N VAL A 123 3.14 -6.42 -19.93
CA VAL A 123 4.20 -7.21 -19.31
C VAL A 123 4.14 -8.64 -19.86
N PRO A 124 5.24 -9.21 -20.36
CA PRO A 124 5.26 -10.61 -20.80
C PRO A 124 4.84 -11.54 -19.66
N SER A 125 3.96 -12.50 -19.98
CA SER A 125 3.50 -13.50 -19.02
C SER A 125 4.64 -14.41 -18.59
N GLY A 126 4.65 -14.80 -17.33
CA GLY A 126 5.63 -15.73 -16.74
C GLY A 126 5.52 -15.76 -15.24
N SER A 127 6.01 -16.83 -14.63
CA SER A 127 6.08 -16.99 -13.18
C SER A 127 7.30 -17.81 -12.80
N ILE A 128 8.04 -17.34 -11.82
CA ILE A 128 9.19 -18.09 -11.26
C ILE A 128 8.69 -19.38 -10.59
N LEU A 129 7.56 -19.30 -9.89
CA LEU A 129 6.94 -20.47 -9.24
C LEU A 129 6.50 -21.54 -10.24
N ASN A 130 6.16 -21.15 -11.46
CA ASN A 130 5.79 -22.06 -12.54
C ASN A 130 6.98 -22.43 -13.45
N ASN A 131 8.21 -22.16 -12.99
CA ASN A 131 9.44 -22.47 -13.72
C ASN A 131 9.55 -21.81 -15.12
N SER A 132 9.00 -20.62 -15.30
CA SER A 132 9.20 -19.86 -16.54
C SER A 132 10.66 -19.47 -16.71
N GLY A 133 11.20 -19.60 -17.93
CA GLY A 133 12.60 -19.28 -18.23
C GLY A 133 12.90 -17.78 -18.18
N THR A 134 11.89 -16.93 -18.39
CA THR A 134 12.01 -15.46 -18.28
C THR A 134 10.76 -14.91 -17.62
N VAL A 135 10.95 -14.02 -16.61
CA VAL A 135 9.86 -13.34 -15.92
C VAL A 135 10.19 -11.86 -15.77
N TRP A 136 9.22 -11.01 -16.07
CA TRP A 136 9.32 -9.56 -15.94
C TRP A 136 8.47 -9.08 -14.78
N ILE A 137 9.10 -8.41 -13.80
CA ILE A 137 8.45 -7.91 -12.61
C ILE A 137 8.56 -6.39 -12.59
N PRO A 138 7.49 -5.63 -12.91
CA PRO A 138 7.49 -4.18 -12.84
C PRO A 138 7.70 -3.69 -11.41
N ILE A 139 8.69 -2.82 -11.22
CA ILE A 139 8.96 -2.18 -9.92
C ILE A 139 8.58 -0.71 -9.88
N ALA A 140 8.70 -0.01 -11.03
CA ALA A 140 8.29 1.39 -11.13
C ALA A 140 7.82 1.72 -12.55
N ARG A 141 6.87 2.64 -12.66
CA ARG A 141 6.43 3.30 -13.90
C ARG A 141 7.10 4.64 -14.04
N ILE A 142 7.57 4.96 -15.24
CA ILE A 142 8.06 6.27 -15.62
C ILE A 142 7.07 6.87 -16.62
N PRO A 143 6.22 7.82 -16.22
CA PRO A 143 5.35 8.54 -17.16
C PRO A 143 6.21 9.51 -17.98
N ILE A 144 6.01 9.56 -19.30
CA ILE A 144 6.73 10.42 -20.23
C ILE A 144 5.71 11.27 -20.98
N SER A 145 5.85 12.58 -20.91
CA SER A 145 5.03 13.54 -21.65
C SER A 145 5.89 14.39 -22.55
N GLY A 146 5.61 14.37 -23.84
CA GLY A 146 6.50 14.96 -24.83
C GLY A 146 7.89 14.33 -24.73
N ILE A 147 8.91 15.13 -24.53
CA ILE A 147 10.31 14.69 -24.38
C ILE A 147 10.72 14.50 -22.90
N THR A 148 9.83 14.81 -21.94
CA THR A 148 10.17 14.87 -20.52
C THR A 148 9.67 13.64 -19.78
N ALA A 149 10.57 12.99 -19.05
CA ALA A 149 10.20 11.97 -18.07
C ALA A 149 9.68 12.64 -16.79
N GLY A 150 8.52 12.20 -16.31
CA GLY A 150 7.90 12.66 -15.08
C GLY A 150 8.38 11.91 -13.84
N THR A 151 7.72 12.14 -12.72
CA THR A 151 8.05 11.49 -11.44
C THR A 151 7.74 9.99 -11.51
N PRO A 152 8.69 9.11 -11.16
CA PRO A 152 8.48 7.68 -11.10
C PRO A 152 7.38 7.31 -10.09
N VAL A 153 6.61 6.28 -10.40
CA VAL A 153 5.58 5.72 -9.53
C VAL A 153 5.94 4.28 -9.21
N MET A 154 6.15 3.95 -7.94
CA MET A 154 6.39 2.58 -7.51
C MET A 154 5.16 1.72 -7.74
N LEU A 155 5.35 0.53 -8.32
CA LEU A 155 4.28 -0.43 -8.64
C LEU A 155 4.33 -1.66 -7.75
N VAL A 156 5.51 -1.99 -7.23
CA VAL A 156 5.68 -3.14 -6.34
C VAL A 156 5.05 -2.88 -4.98
N LYS A 157 4.31 -3.87 -4.47
CA LYS A 157 3.63 -3.76 -3.19
C LYS A 157 4.64 -3.66 -2.04
N GLN A 158 4.46 -2.68 -1.17
CA GLN A 158 5.25 -2.54 0.06
C GLN A 158 4.83 -3.63 1.07
N LEU A 159 5.82 -4.28 1.67
CA LEU A 159 5.61 -5.29 2.72
C LEU A 159 6.31 -4.83 4.00
N PRO A 160 5.57 -4.28 4.97
CA PRO A 160 6.10 -3.95 6.29
C PRO A 160 6.61 -5.20 7.01
N PRO A 161 7.62 -5.08 7.87
CA PRO A 161 8.08 -6.21 8.68
C PRO A 161 6.99 -6.67 9.66
N MET A 162 6.99 -7.94 10.00
CA MET A 162 5.99 -8.53 10.91
C MET A 162 5.93 -7.83 12.28
N SER A 163 7.04 -7.27 12.74
CA SER A 163 7.07 -6.48 13.98
C SER A 163 6.11 -5.29 13.97
N GLN A 164 5.86 -4.70 12.79
CA GLN A 164 4.95 -3.57 12.64
C GLN A 164 3.46 -3.97 12.60
N LEU A 165 3.14 -5.25 12.50
CA LEU A 165 1.74 -5.70 12.56
C LEU A 165 1.10 -5.46 13.94
N TRP A 166 1.93 -5.37 14.98
CA TRP A 166 1.49 -5.15 16.36
C TRP A 166 1.69 -3.70 16.82
N ASP A 167 2.33 -2.87 16.00
CA ASP A 167 2.51 -1.46 16.29
C ASP A 167 1.16 -0.74 16.22
N SER A 168 0.88 0.06 17.25
CA SER A 168 -0.28 0.93 17.28
C SER A 168 0.13 2.39 17.17
N VAL A 169 -0.64 3.15 16.41
CA VAL A 169 -0.47 4.60 16.28
C VAL A 169 -1.70 5.28 16.85
N THR A 170 -1.47 6.21 17.77
CA THR A 170 -2.52 7.07 18.34
C THR A 170 -2.36 8.48 17.76
N GLN A 171 -3.44 9.04 17.23
CA GLN A 171 -3.44 10.36 16.63
C GLN A 171 -4.75 11.11 16.89
N THR A 172 -4.66 12.42 17.13
CA THR A 172 -5.83 13.30 17.06
C THR A 172 -6.15 13.54 15.60
N LEU A 173 -7.30 13.06 15.13
CA LEU A 173 -7.73 13.08 13.73
C LEU A 173 -8.47 14.36 13.37
N ILE A 174 -9.29 14.85 14.29
CA ILE A 174 -10.10 16.06 14.14
C ILE A 174 -10.08 16.79 15.46
N THR A 175 -9.97 18.11 15.44
CA THR A 175 -10.11 18.98 16.62
C THR A 175 -10.75 20.29 16.23
N CYS A 176 -11.61 20.81 17.08
CA CYS A 176 -12.21 22.14 16.96
C CYS A 176 -12.72 22.62 18.32
N GLN A 177 -13.39 23.77 18.36
CA GLN A 177 -13.99 24.33 19.58
C GLN A 177 -15.04 23.44 20.27
N TYR A 178 -15.60 22.47 19.55
CA TYR A 178 -16.62 21.54 20.08
C TYR A 178 -16.02 20.25 20.63
N GLY A 179 -14.77 19.95 20.36
CA GLY A 179 -14.11 18.75 20.85
C GLY A 179 -13.07 18.16 19.92
N LYS A 180 -12.83 16.87 20.08
CA LYS A 180 -11.83 16.14 19.29
C LYS A 180 -12.29 14.73 18.96
N VAL A 181 -11.71 14.21 17.89
CA VAL A 181 -11.75 12.78 17.51
C VAL A 181 -10.35 12.25 17.57
N THR A 182 -10.10 11.29 18.43
CA THR A 182 -8.82 10.58 18.58
C THR A 182 -8.96 9.20 17.95
N GLY A 183 -7.98 8.79 17.16
CA GLY A 183 -7.91 7.45 16.56
C GLY A 183 -6.74 6.66 17.10
N VAL A 184 -6.94 5.37 17.28
CA VAL A 184 -5.89 4.36 17.48
C VAL A 184 -5.99 3.40 16.31
N LYS A 185 -4.86 3.14 15.66
CA LYS A 185 -4.77 2.21 14.52
C LYS A 185 -3.71 1.15 14.81
N ALA A 186 -4.07 -0.11 14.63
CA ALA A 186 -3.16 -1.25 14.65
C ALA A 186 -3.42 -2.10 13.38
N GLY A 187 -2.42 -2.22 12.53
CA GLY A 187 -2.61 -2.79 11.20
C GLY A 187 -3.72 -2.07 10.42
N ASN A 188 -4.74 -2.79 10.01
CA ASN A 188 -5.91 -2.24 9.30
C ASN A 188 -7.12 -2.00 10.22
N VAL A 189 -6.99 -2.21 11.53
CA VAL A 189 -8.06 -1.95 12.49
C VAL A 189 -7.90 -0.55 13.05
N VAL A 190 -8.96 0.23 12.97
CA VAL A 190 -9.05 1.57 13.55
C VAL A 190 -10.11 1.57 14.62
N GLN A 191 -9.78 2.11 15.79
CA GLN A 191 -10.73 2.50 16.81
C GLN A 191 -10.69 4.04 16.93
N ILE A 192 -11.85 4.66 16.92
CA ILE A 192 -11.98 6.11 17.17
C ILE A 192 -12.70 6.35 18.49
N LEU A 193 -12.26 7.40 19.19
CA LEU A 193 -12.92 8.00 20.33
C LEU A 193 -13.36 9.41 19.94
N VAL A 194 -14.64 9.69 20.11
CA VAL A 194 -15.25 11.00 19.86
C VAL A 194 -15.58 11.61 21.21
N GLU A 195 -14.94 12.73 21.53
CA GLU A 195 -15.22 13.55 22.73
C GLU A 195 -15.71 14.91 22.21
N TRP A 196 -17.01 15.15 22.26
CA TRP A 196 -17.61 16.26 21.53
C TRP A 196 -18.76 16.90 22.28
N LYS A 197 -18.87 18.23 22.17
CA LYS A 197 -20.03 18.99 22.58
C LYS A 197 -20.84 19.32 21.32
N SER A 198 -22.09 18.95 21.27
CA SER A 198 -22.92 19.14 20.08
C SER A 198 -23.15 20.62 19.76
N ALA A 199 -22.91 20.97 18.49
CA ALA A 199 -23.32 22.28 17.93
C ALA A 199 -24.72 22.21 17.32
N ALA A 200 -25.17 21.01 16.90
CA ALA A 200 -26.49 20.76 16.33
C ALA A 200 -27.42 20.26 17.43
N THR A 201 -28.41 21.07 17.83
CA THR A 201 -29.29 20.80 18.99
C THR A 201 -30.75 20.63 18.61
N ALA A 202 -31.19 21.04 17.42
CA ALA A 202 -32.57 20.90 16.98
C ALA A 202 -32.97 19.44 16.73
N SER A 203 -34.27 19.19 16.67
CA SER A 203 -34.84 17.88 16.31
C SER A 203 -34.35 17.48 14.92
N TRP A 204 -33.84 16.25 14.75
CA TRP A 204 -33.30 15.70 13.50
C TRP A 204 -32.14 16.49 12.88
N ASP A 205 -31.57 17.43 13.59
CA ASP A 205 -30.46 18.24 13.10
C ASP A 205 -29.19 17.39 12.91
N THR A 206 -28.36 17.82 11.97
CA THR A 206 -27.14 17.11 11.59
C THR A 206 -25.90 17.96 11.89
N GLY A 207 -24.94 17.38 12.62
CA GLY A 207 -23.63 17.97 12.83
C GLY A 207 -22.57 17.30 11.93
N ASN A 208 -21.52 18.05 11.68
CA ASN A 208 -20.39 17.61 10.86
C ASN A 208 -19.10 17.69 11.69
N PHE A 209 -18.39 16.58 11.83
CA PHE A 209 -17.07 16.57 12.46
C PHE A 209 -15.97 17.03 11.51
N GLY A 210 -16.13 16.80 10.19
CA GLY A 210 -15.12 17.03 9.17
C GLY A 210 -14.82 15.78 8.35
N VAL A 211 -13.59 15.69 7.88
CA VAL A 211 -13.14 14.58 7.04
C VAL A 211 -11.92 13.90 7.70
N LEU A 212 -11.99 12.59 7.91
CA LEU A 212 -10.88 11.81 8.41
C LEU A 212 -9.71 11.80 7.41
N PRO A 213 -8.45 11.88 7.87
CA PRO A 213 -7.28 11.77 7.02
C PRO A 213 -7.25 10.45 6.22
N ALA A 214 -6.57 10.45 5.08
CA ALA A 214 -6.29 9.21 4.34
C ALA A 214 -5.56 8.21 5.25
N GLY A 215 -5.87 6.91 5.10
CA GLY A 215 -5.34 5.86 5.97
C GLY A 215 -6.09 5.67 7.31
N TRP A 216 -7.08 6.54 7.61
CA TRP A 216 -7.96 6.43 8.77
C TRP A 216 -9.43 6.27 8.36
N ARG A 217 -9.71 6.11 7.08
CA ARG A 217 -11.05 6.04 6.50
C ARG A 217 -11.54 4.60 6.46
N PRO A 218 -12.83 4.34 6.74
CA PRO A 218 -13.37 2.99 6.66
C PRO A 218 -13.47 2.49 5.21
N LEU A 219 -13.32 1.19 5.00
CA LEU A 219 -13.54 0.55 3.69
C LEU A 219 -15.01 0.61 3.23
N ILE A 220 -15.92 0.58 4.18
CA ILE A 220 -17.37 0.66 3.95
C ILE A 220 -17.97 1.70 4.88
N THR A 221 -19.14 2.22 4.55
CA THR A 221 -19.86 3.14 5.43
C THR A 221 -20.03 2.51 6.81
N THR A 222 -19.48 3.16 7.82
CA THR A 222 -19.59 2.76 9.22
C THR A 222 -20.66 3.59 9.91
N ARG A 223 -21.60 2.95 10.61
CA ARG A 223 -22.67 3.59 11.34
C ARG A 223 -22.83 2.98 12.71
N TRP A 224 -23.13 3.84 13.70
CA TRP A 224 -23.49 3.40 15.05
C TRP A 224 -24.39 4.44 15.72
N ALA A 225 -25.10 4.01 16.75
CA ALA A 225 -25.95 4.87 17.55
C ALA A 225 -25.33 5.17 18.91
N TYR A 226 -25.72 6.29 19.48
CA TYR A 226 -25.39 6.70 20.84
C TYR A 226 -26.69 7.03 21.59
N SER A 227 -26.80 6.52 22.80
CA SER A 227 -27.83 6.89 23.75
C SER A 227 -27.19 7.58 24.93
N GLY A 228 -27.58 8.80 25.21
CA GLY A 228 -27.11 9.54 26.38
C GLY A 228 -27.57 8.87 27.68
N ARG A 229 -26.89 9.24 28.77
CA ARG A 229 -27.12 8.66 30.11
C ARG A 229 -28.56 8.81 30.61
N ASP A 230 -29.20 9.90 30.24
CA ASP A 230 -30.61 10.21 30.60
C ASP A 230 -31.63 9.63 29.62
N GLY A 231 -31.17 8.96 28.54
CA GLY A 231 -32.01 8.44 27.48
C GLY A 231 -32.64 9.50 26.56
N SER A 232 -32.44 10.79 26.84
CA SER A 232 -33.00 11.89 26.05
C SER A 232 -32.08 12.27 24.88
N SER A 233 -30.78 12.09 25.03
CA SER A 233 -29.77 12.43 24.03
C SER A 233 -29.49 11.24 23.12
N GLN A 234 -30.26 11.13 22.04
CA GLN A 234 -30.13 10.07 21.05
C GLN A 234 -29.44 10.59 19.79
N ARG A 235 -28.41 9.89 19.30
CA ARG A 235 -27.70 10.27 18.08
C ARG A 235 -27.30 9.07 17.24
N ASP A 236 -27.26 9.21 15.94
CA ASP A 236 -26.55 8.30 15.05
C ASP A 236 -25.31 8.96 14.45
N PHE A 237 -24.34 8.16 14.12
CA PHE A 237 -23.06 8.58 13.55
C PHE A 237 -22.85 7.84 12.24
N THR A 238 -22.25 8.54 11.28
CA THR A 238 -21.92 7.96 9.98
C THR A 238 -20.54 8.43 9.54
N ILE A 239 -19.68 7.47 9.18
CA ILE A 239 -18.43 7.73 8.47
C ILE A 239 -18.54 7.08 7.09
N LEU A 240 -18.33 7.87 6.05
CA LEU A 240 -18.29 7.41 4.66
C LEU A 240 -16.88 6.96 4.27
N PRO A 241 -16.71 6.15 3.22
CA PRO A 241 -15.40 5.74 2.71
C PRO A 241 -14.49 6.90 2.25
N ASP A 242 -15.06 8.03 1.88
CA ASP A 242 -14.32 9.27 1.57
C ASP A 242 -13.80 10.00 2.82
N GLY A 243 -14.16 9.51 4.00
CA GLY A 243 -13.78 10.05 5.29
C GLY A 243 -14.75 11.08 5.87
N LYS A 244 -15.82 11.46 5.16
CA LYS A 244 -16.83 12.39 5.69
C LYS A 244 -17.47 11.79 6.95
N PHE A 245 -17.37 12.53 8.06
CA PHE A 245 -17.84 12.09 9.36
C PHE A 245 -18.92 13.04 9.90
N THR A 246 -20.10 12.51 10.12
CA THR A 246 -21.28 13.26 10.55
C THR A 246 -22.00 12.56 11.70
N TYR A 247 -22.81 13.34 12.43
CA TYR A 247 -23.80 12.81 13.36
C TYR A 247 -25.15 13.45 13.11
N ARG A 248 -26.24 12.82 13.57
CA ARG A 248 -27.60 13.32 13.49
C ARG A 248 -28.30 13.08 14.82
N ASN A 249 -29.03 14.07 15.28
CA ASN A 249 -29.96 13.91 16.39
C ASN A 249 -31.13 13.00 15.98
N LEU A 250 -31.57 12.12 16.84
CA LEU A 250 -32.68 11.20 16.60
C LEU A 250 -33.90 11.69 17.38
N GLY A 251 -34.96 12.14 16.67
CA GLY A 251 -36.21 12.56 17.25
C GLY A 251 -36.19 13.96 17.85
N GLY A 252 -36.34 14.08 19.14
CA GLY A 252 -36.47 15.35 19.83
C GLY A 252 -35.26 16.27 19.79
N SER A 253 -35.44 17.54 20.21
CA SER A 253 -34.33 18.47 20.40
C SER A 253 -33.34 17.92 21.43
N GLN A 254 -32.06 18.10 21.15
CA GLN A 254 -30.96 17.70 22.04
C GLN A 254 -30.42 18.94 22.73
N ASN A 255 -30.05 18.81 24.00
CA ASN A 255 -29.29 19.89 24.63
C ASN A 255 -27.84 19.94 24.12
N GLY A 256 -27.16 21.06 24.32
CA GLY A 256 -25.77 21.26 23.90
C GLY A 256 -24.74 20.54 24.80
N GLU A 257 -25.11 19.49 25.51
CA GLU A 257 -24.19 18.75 26.37
C GLU A 257 -23.19 17.92 25.58
N GLY A 258 -22.06 17.66 26.23
CA GLY A 258 -21.02 16.82 25.68
C GLY A 258 -21.44 15.36 25.61
N PHE A 259 -20.86 14.64 24.66
CA PHE A 259 -21.00 13.18 24.55
C PHE A 259 -19.65 12.54 24.25
N VAL A 260 -19.52 11.30 24.64
CA VAL A 260 -18.36 10.46 24.38
C VAL A 260 -18.87 9.16 23.74
N THR A 261 -18.35 8.84 22.60
CA THR A 261 -18.68 7.59 21.89
C THR A 261 -17.47 7.04 21.16
N SER A 262 -17.47 5.77 20.86
CA SER A 262 -16.40 5.11 20.13
C SER A 262 -16.94 4.15 19.08
N ALA A 263 -16.16 3.91 18.04
CA ALA A 263 -16.43 2.90 17.04
C ALA A 263 -15.12 2.28 16.56
N SER A 264 -15.20 1.04 16.07
CA SER A 264 -14.10 0.35 15.42
C SER A 264 -14.49 -0.09 14.01
N TYR A 265 -13.54 -0.01 13.09
CA TYR A 265 -13.74 -0.39 11.69
C TYR A 265 -12.44 -0.80 11.03
N ILE A 266 -12.54 -1.34 9.80
CA ILE A 266 -11.38 -1.71 8.97
C ILE A 266 -11.11 -0.58 7.97
N THR A 267 -9.82 -0.21 7.85
CA THR A 267 -9.31 0.73 6.83
C THR A 267 -8.48 0.01 5.78
N ALA A 268 -8.21 0.68 4.65
CA ALA A 268 -7.33 0.18 3.59
C ALA A 268 -5.85 0.18 4.03
#